data_4237e1603f4155ca761c611371aae40c
#
_entry.id   4237e1603f4155ca761c611371aae40c
#
_cell.length_a   1.000
_cell.length_b   1.000
_cell.length_c   1.000
_cell.angle_alpha   90.00
_cell.angle_beta   90.00
_cell.angle_gamma   90.00
#
_symmetry.space_group_name_H-M   'P 1'
#
loop_
_entity.id
_entity.type
_entity.pdbx_description
1 polymer ?
#
loop_
_entity_poly.entity_id
_entity_poly.type
_entity_poly.pdbx_seq_one_letter_code
_entity_poly.pdbx_strand_id
1 'polypeptide(L)'
;MRLFIALVISLLNLGAKEADFISDWEYGLALYKNPRGIACAKCHGIKGEQQEITFYYEKGEKKILYAPKINHLDFKTFKDALSLGKGMMPKYNLNLEEIQAIYLYITSLEHKDEHKDSSKP
;
A
#
# COMPACT_ATOMS: atom_id res chain seq x y z
N MET A 1 23.57 26.44 44.20
CA MET A 1 23.71 25.01 43.81
C MET A 1 22.38 24.32 43.49
N ARG A 2 21.31 24.60 44.22
CA ARG A 2 19.97 24.01 43.96
C ARG A 2 19.32 24.51 42.65
N LEU A 3 19.55 25.75 42.24
CA LEU A 3 19.02 26.29 40.97
C LEU A 3 19.70 25.72 39.72
N PHE A 4 20.98 25.39 39.79
CA PHE A 4 21.73 24.82 38.66
C PHE A 4 21.31 23.37 38.37
N ILE A 5 20.95 22.60 39.39
CA ILE A 5 20.48 21.22 39.26
C ILE A 5 19.10 21.17 38.56
N ALA A 6 18.21 22.12 38.90
CA ALA A 6 16.89 22.23 38.28
C ALA A 6 17.00 22.63 36.76
N LEU A 7 17.95 23.44 36.38
CA LEU A 7 18.16 23.83 34.99
C LEU A 7 18.70 22.67 34.13
N VAL A 8 19.58 21.85 34.69
CA VAL A 8 20.18 20.69 34.00
C VAL A 8 19.12 19.59 33.77
N ILE A 9 18.19 19.40 34.72
CA ILE A 9 17.12 18.40 34.58
C ILE A 9 16.09 18.84 33.54
N SER A 10 15.87 20.17 33.35
CA SER A 10 14.95 20.69 32.34
C SER A 10 15.45 20.52 30.91
N LEU A 11 16.76 20.41 30.72
CA LEU A 11 17.37 20.19 29.39
C LEU A 11 17.40 18.73 28.94
N LEU A 12 17.14 17.78 29.84
CA LEU A 12 17.12 16.35 29.55
C LEU A 12 15.77 15.83 29.00
N ASN A 13 14.74 16.68 28.93
CA ASN A 13 13.42 16.35 28.40
C ASN A 13 13.21 16.82 26.96
N LEU A 14 14.28 17.11 26.18
CA LEU A 14 14.15 17.10 24.72
C LEU A 14 14.02 15.62 24.32
N GLY A 15 12.80 15.11 24.39
CA GLY A 15 12.46 13.81 23.85
C GLY A 15 12.94 13.76 22.41
N ALA A 16 13.95 12.94 22.15
CA ALA A 16 14.29 12.52 20.80
C ALA A 16 13.01 11.91 20.23
N LYS A 17 12.31 12.63 19.34
CA LYS A 17 11.39 11.97 18.41
C LYS A 17 12.25 10.94 17.70
N GLU A 18 12.00 9.67 17.97
CA GLU A 18 12.51 8.62 17.12
C GLU A 18 12.08 8.99 15.70
N ALA A 19 13.05 9.30 14.85
CA ALA A 19 12.78 9.50 13.45
C ALA A 19 12.27 8.14 12.96
N ASP A 20 10.98 8.06 12.63
CA ASP A 20 10.47 6.93 11.89
C ASP A 20 11.32 6.79 10.64
N PHE A 21 12.09 5.70 10.57
CA PHE A 21 13.10 5.49 9.55
C PHE A 21 12.47 5.36 8.15
N ILE A 22 11.19 5.00 8.12
CA ILE A 22 10.38 4.83 6.92
C ILE A 22 8.94 5.17 7.27
N SER A 23 8.26 5.92 6.43
CA SER A 23 6.84 6.21 6.61
C SER A 23 5.99 4.98 6.30
N ASP A 24 4.76 4.93 6.85
CA ASP A 24 3.79 3.87 6.55
C ASP A 24 3.49 3.77 5.05
N TRP A 25 3.49 4.89 4.35
CA TRP A 25 3.31 4.94 2.91
C TRP A 25 4.47 4.28 2.16
N GLU A 26 5.71 4.61 2.52
CA GLU A 26 6.93 4.02 1.93
C GLU A 26 7.02 2.52 2.24
N TYR A 27 6.64 2.14 3.45
CA TYR A 27 6.55 0.74 3.85
C TYR A 27 5.49 0.00 3.03
N GLY A 28 4.32 0.59 2.85
CA GLY A 28 3.27 0.06 1.98
C GLY A 28 3.71 -0.11 0.53
N LEU A 29 4.43 0.89 -0.02
CA LEU A 29 5.02 0.79 -1.35
C LEU A 29 6.05 -0.34 -1.45
N ALA A 30 6.92 -0.48 -0.47
CA ALA A 30 7.93 -1.54 -0.43
C ALA A 30 7.27 -2.93 -0.41
N LEU A 31 6.24 -3.13 0.42
CA LEU A 31 5.46 -4.36 0.48
C LEU A 31 4.65 -4.62 -0.79
N TYR A 32 4.10 -3.59 -1.41
CA TYR A 32 3.37 -3.71 -2.68
C TYR A 32 4.27 -4.25 -3.80
N LYS A 33 5.54 -3.84 -3.80
CA LYS A 33 6.56 -4.32 -4.72
C LYS A 33 7.16 -5.67 -4.33
N ASN A 34 7.20 -5.98 -3.05
CA ASN A 34 7.73 -7.24 -2.53
C ASN A 34 7.00 -7.70 -1.26
N PRO A 35 5.84 -8.35 -1.39
CA PRO A 35 5.05 -8.86 -0.27
C PRO A 35 5.54 -10.23 0.24
N ARG A 36 6.79 -10.58 0.05
CA ARG A 36 7.37 -11.91 0.27
C ARG A 36 6.70 -12.99 -0.62
N GLY A 37 6.43 -12.63 -1.84
CA GLY A 37 5.79 -13.45 -2.86
C GLY A 37 5.72 -12.72 -4.19
N ILE A 38 4.74 -13.05 -4.99
CA ILE A 38 4.51 -12.37 -6.28
C ILE A 38 4.13 -10.92 -6.00
N ALA A 39 4.87 -9.98 -6.60
CA ALA A 39 4.61 -8.55 -6.44
C ALA A 39 3.18 -8.19 -6.86
N CYS A 40 2.49 -7.40 -6.04
CA CYS A 40 1.16 -6.90 -6.34
C CYS A 40 1.16 -6.10 -7.66
N ALA A 41 2.20 -5.28 -7.83
CA ALA A 41 2.40 -4.46 -9.02
C ALA A 41 2.50 -5.27 -10.33
N LYS A 42 2.91 -6.54 -10.26
CA LYS A 42 3.06 -7.40 -11.44
C LYS A 42 1.73 -7.68 -12.13
N CYS A 43 0.66 -7.82 -11.36
CA CYS A 43 -0.69 -8.06 -11.87
C CYS A 43 -1.57 -6.80 -11.85
N HIS A 44 -1.47 -5.98 -10.81
CA HIS A 44 -2.33 -4.82 -10.59
C HIS A 44 -1.72 -3.49 -11.04
N GLY A 45 -0.49 -3.49 -11.61
CA GLY A 45 0.22 -2.25 -11.96
C GLY A 45 0.71 -1.49 -10.73
N ILE A 46 1.48 -0.43 -10.97
CA ILE A 46 2.10 0.34 -9.87
C ILE A 46 1.08 1.14 -9.07
N LYS A 47 -0.06 1.48 -9.67
CA LYS A 47 -1.12 2.28 -9.04
C LYS A 47 -2.38 1.48 -8.68
N GLY A 48 -2.37 0.16 -8.81
CA GLY A 48 -3.55 -0.67 -8.58
C GLY A 48 -4.65 -0.48 -9.62
N GLU A 49 -4.28 -0.12 -10.82
CA GLU A 49 -5.16 0.03 -11.97
C GLU A 49 -5.54 -1.33 -12.55
N GLN A 50 -6.58 -1.36 -13.38
CA GLN A 50 -6.87 -2.54 -14.18
C GLN A 50 -5.72 -2.78 -15.17
N GLN A 51 -5.16 -3.99 -15.15
CA GLN A 51 -4.04 -4.37 -16.02
C GLN A 51 -4.29 -5.72 -16.68
N GLU A 52 -3.92 -5.84 -17.95
CA GLU A 52 -3.91 -7.12 -18.65
C GLU A 52 -2.80 -8.02 -18.08
N ILE A 53 -3.16 -9.24 -17.68
CA ILE A 53 -2.22 -10.25 -17.19
C ILE A 53 -1.77 -11.16 -18.33
N THR A 54 -2.73 -11.71 -19.06
CA THR A 54 -2.54 -12.68 -20.15
C THR A 54 -3.80 -12.81 -20.99
N PHE A 55 -3.74 -13.64 -22.00
CA PHE A 55 -4.93 -14.03 -22.76
C PHE A 55 -5.10 -15.56 -22.80
N TYR A 56 -6.29 -16.02 -23.08
CA TYR A 56 -6.63 -17.42 -23.27
C TYR A 56 -7.67 -17.55 -24.37
N TYR A 57 -7.86 -18.76 -24.86
CA TYR A 57 -8.90 -19.05 -25.84
C TYR A 57 -10.04 -19.84 -25.18
N GLU A 58 -11.26 -19.40 -25.38
CA GLU A 58 -12.48 -20.09 -24.94
C GLU A 58 -13.41 -20.22 -26.12
N LYS A 59 -13.78 -21.45 -26.47
CA LYS A 59 -14.65 -21.77 -27.64
C LYS A 59 -14.15 -21.14 -28.94
N GLY A 60 -12.84 -21.07 -29.13
CA GLY A 60 -12.19 -20.49 -30.31
C GLY A 60 -12.06 -18.96 -30.31
N GLU A 61 -12.58 -18.28 -29.31
CA GLU A 61 -12.46 -16.83 -29.15
C GLU A 61 -11.33 -16.46 -28.20
N LYS A 62 -10.54 -15.44 -28.56
CA LYS A 62 -9.50 -14.91 -27.70
C LYS A 62 -10.15 -14.07 -26.59
N LYS A 63 -9.85 -14.45 -25.36
CA LYS A 63 -10.25 -13.74 -24.13
C LYS A 63 -9.03 -13.17 -23.44
N ILE A 64 -9.16 -11.97 -22.89
CA ILE A 64 -8.10 -11.33 -22.11
C ILE A 64 -8.44 -11.48 -20.62
N LEU A 65 -7.46 -11.90 -19.83
CA LEU A 65 -7.53 -11.93 -18.39
C LEU A 65 -6.96 -10.64 -17.82
N TYR A 66 -7.79 -9.91 -17.08
CA TYR A 66 -7.40 -8.67 -16.42
C TYR A 66 -7.29 -8.87 -14.92
N ALA A 67 -6.29 -8.23 -14.30
CA ALA A 67 -6.34 -7.95 -12.87
C ALA A 67 -7.30 -6.77 -12.65
N PRO A 68 -8.23 -6.86 -11.68
CA PRO A 68 -9.16 -5.77 -11.42
C PRO A 68 -8.47 -4.55 -10.83
N LYS A 69 -9.09 -3.38 -10.97
CA LYS A 69 -8.73 -2.17 -10.24
C LYS A 69 -8.92 -2.40 -8.74
N ILE A 70 -7.94 -2.03 -7.92
CA ILE A 70 -7.93 -2.29 -6.47
C ILE A 70 -7.76 -1.05 -5.59
N ASN A 71 -7.47 0.10 -6.17
CA ASN A 71 -7.20 1.33 -5.43
C ASN A 71 -8.45 2.04 -4.87
N HIS A 72 -9.65 1.52 -5.16
CA HIS A 72 -10.94 2.06 -4.72
C HIS A 72 -11.71 1.12 -3.76
N LEU A 73 -11.13 -0.02 -3.41
CA LEU A 73 -11.78 -1.00 -2.54
C LEU A 73 -11.86 -0.51 -1.10
N ASP A 74 -12.90 -0.91 -0.37
CA ASP A 74 -12.92 -0.78 1.08
C ASP A 74 -11.89 -1.71 1.73
N PHE A 75 -11.46 -1.34 2.94
CA PHE A 75 -10.41 -2.06 3.65
C PHE A 75 -10.74 -3.54 3.92
N LYS A 76 -12.00 -3.84 4.24
CA LYS A 76 -12.42 -5.22 4.53
C LYS A 76 -12.27 -6.10 3.28
N THR A 77 -12.77 -5.65 2.16
CA THR A 77 -12.67 -6.36 0.87
C THR A 77 -11.21 -6.54 0.47
N PHE A 78 -10.39 -5.50 0.60
CA PHE A 78 -8.97 -5.56 0.32
C PHE A 78 -8.23 -6.58 1.21
N LYS A 79 -8.45 -6.50 2.52
CA LYS A 79 -7.86 -7.42 3.49
C LYS A 79 -8.26 -8.89 3.23
N ASP A 80 -9.55 -9.13 2.99
CA ASP A 80 -10.06 -10.48 2.77
C ASP A 80 -9.45 -11.11 1.50
N ALA A 81 -9.26 -10.34 0.43
CA ALA A 81 -8.62 -10.81 -0.79
C ALA A 81 -7.16 -11.25 -0.56
N LEU A 82 -6.41 -10.51 0.24
CA LEU A 82 -5.01 -10.86 0.60
C LEU A 82 -4.92 -12.09 1.50
N SER A 83 -5.85 -12.23 2.43
CA SER A 83 -5.84 -13.30 3.45
C SER A 83 -6.38 -14.64 2.93
N LEU A 84 -7.39 -14.57 2.05
CA LEU A 84 -8.09 -15.76 1.56
C LEU A 84 -7.63 -16.21 0.17
N GLY A 85 -7.05 -15.29 -0.60
CA GLY A 85 -6.83 -15.46 -2.03
C GLY A 85 -8.14 -15.36 -2.80
N LYS A 86 -8.07 -15.11 -4.09
CA LYS A 86 -9.26 -15.07 -4.97
C LYS A 86 -8.88 -15.38 -6.42
N GLY A 87 -9.47 -16.45 -6.97
CA GLY A 87 -9.15 -16.85 -8.33
C GLY A 87 -7.65 -17.13 -8.52
N MET A 88 -7.01 -16.44 -9.44
CA MET A 88 -5.57 -16.56 -9.68
C MET A 88 -4.71 -15.79 -8.68
N MET A 89 -5.31 -14.92 -7.87
CA MET A 89 -4.59 -14.17 -6.84
C MET A 89 -4.14 -15.10 -5.71
N PRO A 90 -2.84 -15.18 -5.39
CA PRO A 90 -2.36 -16.02 -4.31
C PRO A 90 -2.77 -15.47 -2.94
N LYS A 91 -2.70 -16.32 -1.94
CA LYS A 91 -2.71 -15.89 -0.54
C LYS A 91 -1.37 -15.28 -0.18
N TYR A 92 -1.38 -14.25 0.66
CA TYR A 92 -0.19 -13.63 1.21
C TYR A 92 -0.11 -13.81 2.71
N ASN A 93 1.08 -14.08 3.21
CA ASN A 93 1.35 -14.13 4.64
C ASN A 93 1.75 -12.74 5.14
N LEU A 94 0.75 -11.88 5.31
CA LEU A 94 0.90 -10.50 5.77
C LEU A 94 0.13 -10.32 7.08
N ASN A 95 0.74 -9.61 8.03
CA ASN A 95 0.03 -9.21 9.24
C ASN A 95 -0.87 -7.99 8.99
N LEU A 96 -1.66 -7.61 9.98
CA LEU A 96 -2.63 -6.51 9.84
C LEU A 96 -1.96 -5.17 9.54
N GLU A 97 -0.84 -4.86 10.18
CA GLU A 97 -0.09 -3.61 9.96
C GLU A 97 0.46 -3.53 8.54
N GLU A 98 0.99 -4.63 8.04
CA GLU A 98 1.48 -4.74 6.66
C GLU A 98 0.35 -4.53 5.63
N ILE A 99 -0.80 -5.15 5.87
CA ILE A 99 -1.98 -4.96 5.02
C ILE A 99 -2.46 -3.50 5.06
N GLN A 100 -2.48 -2.88 6.24
CA GLN A 100 -2.84 -1.47 6.40
C GLN A 100 -1.85 -0.54 5.66
N ALA A 101 -0.56 -0.82 5.73
CA ALA A 101 0.46 -0.04 5.02
C ALA A 101 0.28 -0.13 3.49
N ILE A 102 0.06 -1.33 2.96
CA ILE A 102 -0.22 -1.52 1.52
C ILE A 102 -1.50 -0.78 1.13
N TYR A 103 -2.55 -0.88 1.94
CA TYR A 103 -3.82 -0.21 1.69
C TYR A 103 -3.68 1.31 1.68
N LEU A 104 -2.93 1.87 2.63
CA LEU A 104 -2.62 3.30 2.67
C LEU A 104 -1.88 3.74 1.39
N TYR A 105 -0.89 2.98 0.95
CA TYR A 105 -0.17 3.27 -0.29
C TYR A 105 -1.13 3.31 -1.49
N ILE A 106 -1.89 2.24 -1.69
CA ILE A 106 -2.67 2.07 -2.92
C ILE A 106 -3.86 3.05 -3.01
N THR A 107 -4.52 3.35 -1.89
CA THR A 107 -5.66 4.28 -1.88
C THR A 107 -5.24 5.75 -1.93
N SER A 108 -4.06 6.09 -1.44
CA SER A 108 -3.54 7.47 -1.50
C SER A 108 -3.22 7.94 -2.92
N LEU A 109 -3.07 7.02 -3.87
CA LEU A 109 -2.77 7.35 -5.25
C LEU A 109 -4.00 7.87 -6.01
N GLU A 110 -5.20 7.39 -5.66
CA GLU A 110 -6.46 7.88 -6.26
C GLU A 110 -6.68 9.36 -5.95
N HIS A 111 -6.45 9.80 -4.72
CA HIS A 111 -6.61 11.20 -4.31
C HIS A 111 -5.64 12.16 -4.99
N LYS A 112 -4.48 11.70 -5.44
CA LYS A 112 -3.51 12.55 -6.15
C LYS A 112 -3.91 12.83 -7.58
N ASP A 113 -4.58 11.89 -8.22
CA ASP A 113 -5.01 12.05 -9.62
C ASP A 113 -6.24 12.97 -9.72
N GLU A 114 -7.17 12.94 -8.76
CA GLU A 114 -8.31 13.86 -8.70
C GLU A 114 -7.89 15.33 -8.51
N HIS A 115 -6.83 15.57 -7.71
CA HIS A 115 -6.36 16.94 -7.46
C HIS A 115 -5.59 17.54 -8.66
N LYS A 116 -5.11 16.71 -9.58
CA LYS A 116 -4.35 17.16 -10.75
C LYS A 116 -5.26 17.58 -11.91
N ASP A 117 -6.48 17.05 -11.96
CA ASP A 117 -7.46 17.40 -13.00
C ASP A 117 -8.23 18.71 -12.71
N SER A 118 -8.36 19.09 -11.43
CA SER A 118 -9.02 20.35 -11.03
C SER A 118 -8.16 21.61 -11.18
N SER A 119 -6.89 21.48 -11.59
CA SER A 119 -5.96 22.62 -11.76
C SER A 119 -5.63 22.96 -13.23
N LYS A 120 -6.42 22.45 -14.18
CA LYS A 120 -6.27 22.85 -15.60
C LYS A 120 -7.21 24.02 -15.90
N PRO A 121 -6.67 25.18 -16.32
CA PRO A 121 -7.49 26.34 -16.69
C PRO A 121 -8.33 26.08 -17.93
#